data_35b233321c80e2f55d96412a4a82ad0a
#
_entry.id   35b233321c80e2f55d96412a4a82ad0a
#
_cell.length_a   1.000
_cell.length_b   1.000
_cell.length_c   1.000
_cell.angle_alpha   90.00
_cell.angle_beta   90.00
_cell.angle_gamma   90.00
#
_symmetry.space_group_name_H-M   'P 1'
#
loop_
_entity.id
_entity.type
_entity.pdbx_description
1 polymer ?
#
loop_
_entity_poly.entity_id
_entity_poly.type
_entity_poly.pdbx_seq_one_letter_code
_entity_poly.pdbx_strand_id
1 'polypeptide(L)'
;MDKACQSCGMPLEHEDQYGTDAQHNNTDEYCKYCYKEGAFVQPDLTMEGMIQQCVPILVEEGMQAEEATSMLRNYLPHLKRWRSSEDTELPFDGPIREEYRGEIHLIGLKARTNNQKEQTSHGIIPSMWERFVGENVAGRIRGHEGLASVYGCYTDYENGALGEYTFFIGKEAAEDFQTPDELEELVIPAARYAIFQATHEPSSVFRVWQTIWAWAATGQGERTYTGDFEVYGNPDEPVLIYIAIK
;
A
#
# COMPACT_ATOMS: atom_id res chain seq x y z
N MET A 1 -6.23 -19.67 7.36
CA MET A 1 -5.13 -18.74 7.02
C MET A 1 -3.87 -19.57 7.10
N ASP A 2 -3.17 -19.66 6.00
CA ASP A 2 -1.92 -20.40 5.96
C ASP A 2 -0.89 -19.64 6.80
N LYS A 3 -0.31 -20.31 7.79
CA LYS A 3 0.70 -19.73 8.66
C LYS A 3 2.02 -19.63 7.90
N ALA A 4 2.72 -18.51 8.04
CA ALA A 4 4.03 -18.30 7.44
C ALA A 4 5.03 -17.77 8.47
N CYS A 5 6.28 -18.17 8.33
CA CYS A 5 7.38 -17.72 9.19
C CYS A 5 7.54 -16.20 9.14
N GLN A 6 7.44 -15.53 10.28
CA GLN A 6 7.53 -14.09 10.42
C GLN A 6 8.97 -13.52 10.30
N SER A 7 9.87 -14.33 9.74
CA SER A 7 11.27 -13.96 9.44
C SER A 7 11.61 -14.16 7.96
N CYS A 8 11.31 -15.32 7.36
CA CYS A 8 11.68 -15.63 5.97
C CYS A 8 10.48 -15.83 5.04
N GLY A 9 9.25 -15.88 5.57
CA GLY A 9 8.05 -16.08 4.78
C GLY A 9 7.73 -17.53 4.41
N MET A 10 8.56 -18.50 4.81
CA MET A 10 8.31 -19.93 4.53
C MET A 10 6.95 -20.36 5.09
N PRO A 11 6.11 -21.07 4.32
CA PRO A 11 4.87 -21.65 4.84
C PRO A 11 5.13 -22.60 6.01
N LEU A 12 4.27 -22.57 7.02
CA LEU A 12 4.35 -23.40 8.22
C LEU A 12 3.17 -24.38 8.24
N GLU A 13 3.28 -25.44 7.45
CA GLU A 13 2.21 -26.41 7.24
C GLU A 13 2.22 -27.53 8.30
N HIS A 14 3.39 -27.83 8.89
CA HIS A 14 3.60 -28.91 9.83
C HIS A 14 4.37 -28.47 11.06
N GLU A 15 4.07 -29.06 12.22
CA GLU A 15 4.69 -28.72 13.52
C GLU A 15 6.20 -28.94 13.55
N ASP A 16 6.72 -29.85 12.76
CA ASP A 16 8.16 -30.12 12.64
C ASP A 16 8.93 -29.00 11.94
N GLN A 17 8.22 -28.06 11.34
CA GLN A 17 8.79 -26.84 10.74
C GLN A 17 8.90 -25.69 11.73
N TYR A 18 8.22 -25.79 12.87
CA TYR A 18 8.14 -24.70 13.86
C TYR A 18 9.47 -24.47 14.58
N GLY A 19 9.74 -23.21 14.90
CA GLY A 19 10.81 -22.85 15.82
C GLY A 19 10.44 -23.15 17.26
N THR A 20 11.35 -22.86 18.21
CA THR A 20 11.10 -23.08 19.63
C THR A 20 11.34 -21.83 20.46
N ASP A 21 10.51 -21.63 21.49
CA ASP A 21 10.72 -20.61 22.51
C ASP A 21 11.85 -20.97 23.49
N ALA A 22 12.13 -20.09 24.47
CA ALA A 22 13.16 -20.31 25.49
C ALA A 22 12.84 -21.48 26.47
N GLN A 23 11.61 -21.95 26.49
CA GLN A 23 11.14 -23.10 27.26
C GLN A 23 11.06 -24.38 26.39
N HIS A 24 11.60 -24.34 25.16
CA HIS A 24 11.55 -25.41 24.18
C HIS A 24 10.15 -25.80 23.69
N ASN A 25 9.15 -24.98 23.89
CA ASN A 25 7.83 -25.16 23.27
C ASN A 25 7.86 -24.71 21.82
N ASN A 26 7.08 -25.39 20.97
CA ASN A 26 6.93 -24.99 19.58
C ASN A 26 6.26 -23.61 19.47
N THR A 27 6.80 -22.75 18.61
CA THR A 27 6.18 -21.49 18.20
C THR A 27 5.80 -21.55 16.72
N ASP A 28 4.55 -21.25 16.42
CA ASP A 28 4.03 -21.21 15.05
C ASP A 28 4.24 -19.84 14.36
N GLU A 29 5.01 -18.98 15.01
CA GLU A 29 5.34 -17.64 14.47
C GLU A 29 6.59 -17.66 13.59
N TYR A 30 7.55 -18.52 13.90
CA TYR A 30 8.82 -18.62 13.18
C TYR A 30 9.14 -20.07 12.84
N CYS A 31 9.85 -20.29 11.72
CA CYS A 31 10.35 -21.61 11.39
C CYS A 31 11.62 -21.97 12.19
N LYS A 32 11.89 -23.25 12.30
CA LYS A 32 13.07 -23.81 12.99
C LYS A 32 14.43 -23.35 12.44
N TYR A 33 14.46 -22.87 11.19
CA TYR A 33 15.66 -22.32 10.55
C TYR A 33 15.91 -20.87 10.94
N CYS A 34 14.87 -20.14 11.34
CA CYS A 34 14.96 -18.74 11.70
C CYS A 34 15.01 -18.51 13.21
N TYR A 35 14.33 -19.37 14.01
CA TYR A 35 14.16 -19.13 15.43
C TYR A 35 14.27 -20.40 16.24
N LYS A 36 15.11 -20.40 17.28
CA LYS A 36 15.37 -21.54 18.15
C LYS A 36 15.70 -21.10 19.55
N GLU A 37 15.16 -21.81 20.55
CA GLU A 37 15.45 -21.60 21.99
C GLU A 37 15.23 -20.13 22.43
N GLY A 38 14.21 -19.47 21.86
CA GLY A 38 13.84 -18.10 22.21
C GLY A 38 14.67 -17.01 21.52
N ALA A 39 15.50 -17.35 20.52
CA ALA A 39 16.33 -16.40 19.82
C ALA A 39 16.36 -16.64 18.30
N PHE A 40 16.64 -15.61 17.52
CA PHE A 40 16.94 -15.78 16.11
C PHE A 40 18.26 -16.52 15.92
N VAL A 41 18.27 -17.55 15.05
CA VAL A 41 19.47 -18.35 14.72
C VAL A 41 20.59 -17.47 14.16
N GLN A 42 20.22 -16.41 13.46
CA GLN A 42 21.13 -15.39 12.93
C GLN A 42 20.64 -14.01 13.37
N PRO A 43 20.97 -13.55 14.60
CA PRO A 43 20.42 -12.31 15.15
C PRO A 43 20.86 -11.07 14.35
N ASP A 44 22.08 -11.05 13.81
CA ASP A 44 22.67 -9.93 13.07
C ASP A 44 22.35 -9.97 11.56
N LEU A 45 21.52 -10.95 11.11
CA LEU A 45 21.15 -11.04 9.70
C LEU A 45 20.32 -9.83 9.30
N THR A 46 20.75 -9.16 8.22
CA THR A 46 19.99 -8.06 7.61
C THR A 46 18.87 -8.60 6.71
N MET A 47 17.89 -7.77 6.38
CA MET A 47 16.83 -8.13 5.43
C MET A 47 17.40 -8.48 4.05
N GLU A 48 18.40 -7.74 3.56
CA GLU A 48 19.09 -8.06 2.30
C GLU A 48 19.83 -9.41 2.38
N GLY A 49 20.42 -9.72 3.52
CA GLY A 49 21.02 -11.03 3.78
C GLY A 49 19.98 -12.17 3.77
N MET A 50 18.77 -11.94 4.28
CA MET A 50 17.66 -12.89 4.19
C MET A 50 17.22 -13.10 2.74
N ILE A 51 17.12 -12.04 1.94
CA ILE A 51 16.81 -12.13 0.51
C ILE A 51 17.85 -13.03 -0.19
N GLN A 52 19.14 -12.79 0.05
CA GLN A 52 20.21 -13.59 -0.54
C GLN A 52 20.15 -15.07 -0.16
N GLN A 53 19.66 -15.40 1.03
CA GLN A 53 19.47 -16.79 1.47
C GLN A 53 18.22 -17.44 0.87
N CYS A 54 17.14 -16.70 0.69
CA CYS A 54 15.86 -17.23 0.21
C CYS A 54 15.80 -17.36 -1.33
N VAL A 55 16.43 -16.43 -2.08
CA VAL A 55 16.40 -16.44 -3.55
C VAL A 55 16.85 -17.80 -4.15
N PRO A 56 17.96 -18.41 -3.73
CA PRO A 56 18.36 -19.71 -4.29
C PRO A 56 17.29 -20.79 -4.09
N ILE A 57 16.61 -20.81 -2.95
CA ILE A 57 15.57 -21.78 -2.62
C ILE A 57 14.38 -21.63 -3.58
N LEU A 58 13.91 -20.41 -3.78
CA LEU A 58 12.80 -20.11 -4.69
C LEU A 58 13.18 -20.41 -6.16
N VAL A 59 14.45 -20.24 -6.52
CA VAL A 59 14.95 -20.61 -7.85
C VAL A 59 14.95 -22.13 -8.04
N GLU A 60 15.30 -22.91 -7.02
CA GLU A 60 15.20 -24.37 -7.04
C GLU A 60 13.74 -24.85 -7.16
N GLU A 61 12.80 -24.08 -6.63
CA GLU A 61 11.35 -24.31 -6.77
C GLU A 61 10.78 -23.83 -8.12
N GLY A 62 11.59 -23.22 -9.00
CA GLY A 62 11.25 -22.88 -10.37
C GLY A 62 10.97 -21.41 -10.64
N MET A 63 11.18 -20.52 -9.67
CA MET A 63 11.03 -19.07 -9.86
C MET A 63 12.27 -18.46 -10.51
N GLN A 64 12.11 -17.39 -11.30
CA GLN A 64 13.27 -16.64 -11.80
C GLN A 64 13.94 -15.83 -10.69
N ALA A 65 15.26 -15.73 -10.68
CA ALA A 65 16.02 -15.07 -9.61
C ALA A 65 15.64 -13.60 -9.41
N GLU A 66 15.36 -12.87 -10.50
CA GLU A 66 14.92 -11.46 -10.44
C GLU A 66 13.51 -11.35 -9.86
N GLU A 67 12.62 -12.26 -10.23
CA GLU A 67 11.25 -12.35 -9.70
C GLU A 67 11.26 -12.67 -8.20
N ALA A 68 12.03 -13.70 -7.79
CA ALA A 68 12.21 -14.06 -6.39
C ALA A 68 12.76 -12.91 -5.55
N THR A 69 13.74 -12.19 -6.08
CA THR A 69 14.33 -11.02 -5.41
C THR A 69 13.31 -9.90 -5.23
N SER A 70 12.56 -9.57 -6.29
CA SER A 70 11.53 -8.53 -6.26
C SER A 70 10.40 -8.89 -5.29
N MET A 71 9.92 -10.14 -5.35
CA MET A 71 8.89 -10.65 -4.44
C MET A 71 9.33 -10.53 -2.98
N LEU A 72 10.55 -11.01 -2.65
CA LEU A 72 11.06 -10.95 -1.27
C LEU A 72 11.27 -9.53 -0.77
N ARG A 73 11.76 -8.60 -1.61
CA ARG A 73 11.89 -7.17 -1.26
C ARG A 73 10.56 -6.53 -0.91
N ASN A 74 9.50 -6.94 -1.59
CA ASN A 74 8.16 -6.44 -1.30
C ASN A 74 7.52 -7.15 -0.10
N TYR A 75 7.83 -8.42 0.15
CA TYR A 75 7.17 -9.23 1.17
C TYR A 75 7.82 -9.15 2.55
N LEU A 76 9.16 -9.27 2.63
CA LEU A 76 9.89 -9.34 3.91
C LEU A 76 9.65 -8.13 4.82
N PRO A 77 9.57 -6.86 4.35
CA PRO A 77 9.32 -5.71 5.21
C PRO A 77 8.04 -5.82 6.05
N HIS A 78 7.07 -6.64 5.60
CA HIS A 78 5.80 -6.84 6.31
C HIS A 78 5.86 -7.90 7.42
N LEU A 79 6.96 -8.67 7.50
CA LEU A 79 7.14 -9.71 8.53
C LEU A 79 7.67 -9.11 9.85
N LYS A 80 7.23 -9.66 10.98
CA LYS A 80 7.53 -9.14 12.33
C LYS A 80 9.00 -8.90 12.60
N ARG A 81 9.89 -9.77 12.11
CA ARG A 81 11.34 -9.61 12.31
C ARG A 81 11.91 -8.33 11.73
N TRP A 82 11.37 -7.88 10.61
CA TRP A 82 11.94 -6.77 9.82
C TRP A 82 11.21 -5.46 10.04
N ARG A 83 10.11 -5.50 10.78
CA ARG A 83 9.44 -4.27 11.21
C ARG A 83 10.33 -3.56 12.20
N SER A 84 10.56 -2.27 12.01
CA SER A 84 11.17 -1.42 13.02
C SER A 84 10.26 -1.33 14.26
N SER A 85 10.81 -0.98 15.42
CA SER A 85 10.01 -0.73 16.63
C SER A 85 9.00 0.43 16.45
N GLU A 86 9.23 1.28 15.47
CA GLU A 86 8.30 2.33 15.01
C GLU A 86 7.18 1.77 14.13
N ASP A 87 7.37 0.58 13.52
CA ASP A 87 6.39 -0.12 12.70
C ASP A 87 5.42 -1.00 13.51
N THR A 88 5.64 -1.15 14.81
CA THR A 88 4.86 -2.10 15.65
C THR A 88 3.56 -1.49 16.16
N GLU A 89 3.40 -0.19 16.12
CA GLU A 89 2.13 0.49 16.30
C GLU A 89 1.63 0.92 14.92
N LEU A 90 0.54 0.32 14.44
CA LEU A 90 -0.30 0.98 13.46
C LEU A 90 -0.68 2.31 14.11
N PRO A 91 -0.19 3.46 13.61
CA PRO A 91 -0.24 4.71 14.37
C PRO A 91 -1.67 5.25 14.58
N PHE A 92 -2.69 4.54 14.10
CA PHE A 92 -4.07 5.02 14.15
C PHE A 92 -5.06 3.89 14.38
N ASP A 93 -5.83 4.00 15.46
CA ASP A 93 -7.02 3.17 15.72
C ASP A 93 -8.22 3.58 14.84
N GLY A 94 -8.07 4.58 13.97
CA GLY A 94 -9.13 5.10 13.12
C GLY A 94 -8.76 6.41 12.39
N PRO A 95 -9.75 7.06 11.78
CA PRO A 95 -9.54 8.34 11.10
C PRO A 95 -9.19 9.44 12.09
N ILE A 96 -8.33 10.38 11.67
CA ILE A 96 -7.95 11.55 12.49
C ILE A 96 -9.11 12.56 12.62
N ARG A 97 -10.01 12.59 11.65
CA ARG A 97 -11.24 13.39 11.61
C ARG A 97 -12.16 12.94 10.49
N GLU A 98 -13.37 13.47 10.50
CA GLU A 98 -14.31 13.37 9.39
C GLU A 98 -14.65 14.77 8.90
N GLU A 99 -14.85 14.94 7.60
CA GLU A 99 -15.31 16.18 7.00
C GLU A 99 -16.17 15.95 5.76
N TYR A 100 -17.01 16.91 5.41
CA TYR A 100 -17.70 16.93 4.13
C TYR A 100 -16.87 17.72 3.13
N ARG A 101 -16.68 17.15 1.93
CA ARG A 101 -16.05 17.84 0.79
C ARG A 101 -17.01 17.93 -0.39
N GLY A 102 -16.96 19.08 -1.06
CA GLY A 102 -17.64 19.28 -2.33
C GLY A 102 -17.05 18.43 -3.44
N GLU A 103 -17.65 18.54 -4.60
CA GLU A 103 -17.18 17.89 -5.81
C GLU A 103 -15.76 18.39 -6.21
N ILE A 104 -14.90 17.50 -6.69
CA ILE A 104 -13.53 17.80 -7.09
C ILE A 104 -13.35 17.41 -8.55
N HIS A 105 -12.92 18.35 -9.40
CA HIS A 105 -12.65 18.14 -10.82
C HIS A 105 -11.16 18.00 -11.06
N LEU A 106 -10.75 16.86 -11.55
CA LEU A 106 -9.36 16.48 -11.77
C LEU A 106 -9.10 16.21 -13.25
N ILE A 107 -7.87 16.52 -13.69
CA ILE A 107 -7.33 16.13 -14.99
C ILE A 107 -6.05 15.35 -14.76
N GLY A 108 -5.85 14.24 -15.50
CA GLY A 108 -4.71 13.36 -15.28
C GLY A 108 -4.68 12.10 -16.11
N LEU A 109 -4.08 11.07 -15.57
CA LEU A 109 -3.97 9.73 -16.17
C LEU A 109 -4.86 8.75 -15.43
N LYS A 110 -5.49 7.81 -16.15
CA LYS A 110 -6.28 6.74 -15.52
C LYS A 110 -5.96 5.36 -16.07
N ALA A 111 -6.15 4.33 -15.25
CA ALA A 111 -6.10 2.93 -15.68
C ALA A 111 -6.93 2.05 -14.75
N ARG A 112 -7.37 0.87 -15.25
CA ARG A 112 -8.09 -0.15 -14.48
C ARG A 112 -7.11 -1.11 -13.82
N THR A 113 -7.34 -1.42 -12.55
CA THR A 113 -6.56 -2.38 -11.78
C THR A 113 -7.39 -2.99 -10.64
N ASN A 114 -6.76 -3.83 -9.81
CA ASN A 114 -7.34 -4.37 -8.59
C ASN A 114 -6.25 -4.62 -7.55
N ASN A 115 -6.63 -4.75 -6.28
CA ASN A 115 -5.70 -4.94 -5.17
C ASN A 115 -4.82 -6.20 -5.32
N GLN A 116 -5.35 -7.28 -5.90
CA GLN A 116 -4.57 -8.51 -6.10
C GLN A 116 -3.42 -8.27 -7.08
N LYS A 117 -3.68 -7.54 -8.18
CA LYS A 117 -2.65 -7.19 -9.17
C LYS A 117 -1.61 -6.24 -8.58
N GLU A 118 -2.05 -5.22 -7.84
CA GLU A 118 -1.15 -4.21 -7.24
C GLU A 118 -0.22 -4.77 -6.15
N GLN A 119 -0.53 -5.94 -5.59
CA GLN A 119 0.34 -6.66 -4.64
C GLN A 119 1.41 -7.52 -5.34
N THR A 120 1.49 -7.49 -6.66
CA THR A 120 2.47 -8.22 -7.47
C THR A 120 3.41 -7.28 -8.22
N SER A 121 4.45 -7.83 -8.84
CA SER A 121 5.34 -7.10 -9.76
C SER A 121 4.62 -6.55 -11.02
N HIS A 122 3.37 -6.95 -11.25
CA HIS A 122 2.53 -6.49 -12.36
C HIS A 122 1.58 -5.34 -11.97
N GLY A 123 1.73 -4.77 -10.76
CA GLY A 123 1.03 -3.57 -10.35
C GLY A 123 1.28 -2.41 -11.31
N ILE A 124 0.25 -1.63 -11.60
CA ILE A 124 0.35 -0.52 -12.55
C ILE A 124 0.49 0.84 -11.88
N ILE A 125 0.11 0.95 -10.61
CA ILE A 125 0.16 2.22 -9.87
C ILE A 125 1.57 2.80 -9.84
N PRO A 126 2.65 2.04 -9.54
CA PRO A 126 4.00 2.58 -9.56
C PRO A 126 4.40 3.15 -10.93
N SER A 127 4.12 2.42 -12.03
CA SER A 127 4.44 2.87 -13.39
C SER A 127 3.62 4.09 -13.82
N MET A 128 2.40 4.25 -13.31
CA MET A 128 1.60 5.45 -13.53
C MET A 128 2.19 6.67 -12.83
N TRP A 129 2.70 6.51 -11.60
CA TRP A 129 3.44 7.56 -10.90
C TRP A 129 4.73 7.92 -11.63
N GLU A 130 5.51 6.94 -12.06
CA GLU A 130 6.74 7.17 -12.85
C GLU A 130 6.43 7.95 -14.13
N ARG A 131 5.37 7.58 -14.84
CA ARG A 131 4.92 8.27 -16.05
C ARG A 131 4.46 9.71 -15.73
N PHE A 132 3.64 9.89 -14.69
CA PHE A 132 3.10 11.19 -14.29
C PHE A 132 4.20 12.20 -13.95
N VAL A 133 5.23 11.75 -13.23
CA VAL A 133 6.40 12.56 -12.86
C VAL A 133 7.34 12.72 -14.05
N GLY A 134 7.70 11.63 -14.74
CA GLY A 134 8.69 11.63 -15.83
C GLY A 134 8.25 12.44 -17.06
N GLU A 135 6.96 12.44 -17.40
CA GLU A 135 6.39 13.25 -18.46
C GLU A 135 5.97 14.66 -18.00
N ASN A 136 6.24 15.01 -16.74
CA ASN A 136 5.83 16.29 -16.12
C ASN A 136 4.34 16.62 -16.36
N VAL A 137 3.47 15.61 -16.19
CA VAL A 137 2.02 15.75 -16.45
C VAL A 137 1.41 16.86 -15.59
N ALA A 138 1.81 16.94 -14.31
CA ALA A 138 1.35 17.99 -13.39
C ALA A 138 1.63 19.41 -13.90
N GLY A 139 2.80 19.63 -14.55
CA GLY A 139 3.18 20.92 -15.13
C GLY A 139 2.40 21.29 -16.38
N ARG A 140 1.72 20.33 -17.02
CA ARG A 140 0.87 20.54 -18.22
C ARG A 140 -0.58 20.91 -17.86
N ILE A 141 -0.97 20.73 -16.61
CA ILE A 141 -2.32 21.04 -16.10
C ILE A 141 -2.27 22.38 -15.38
N ARG A 142 -2.96 23.40 -15.93
CA ARG A 142 -3.11 24.68 -15.26
C ARG A 142 -4.14 24.54 -14.14
N GLY A 143 -3.64 24.51 -12.90
CA GLY A 143 -4.46 24.48 -11.71
C GLY A 143 -4.87 25.87 -11.22
N HIS A 144 -5.61 25.92 -10.12
CA HIS A 144 -5.86 27.15 -9.38
C HIS A 144 -4.57 27.65 -8.72
N GLU A 145 -4.40 28.98 -8.62
CA GLU A 145 -3.24 29.57 -7.95
C GLU A 145 -3.19 29.10 -6.48
N GLY A 146 -2.02 28.59 -6.07
CA GLY A 146 -1.79 28.08 -4.71
C GLY A 146 -2.12 26.61 -4.47
N LEU A 147 -2.77 25.91 -5.39
CA LEU A 147 -3.03 24.46 -5.30
C LEU A 147 -2.00 23.65 -6.10
N ALA A 148 -0.96 23.22 -5.43
CA ALA A 148 0.09 22.37 -6.02
C ALA A 148 -0.13 20.86 -5.79
N SER A 149 -1.24 20.47 -5.14
CA SER A 149 -1.49 19.10 -4.73
C SER A 149 -1.72 18.16 -5.92
N VAL A 150 -1.14 16.96 -5.82
CA VAL A 150 -1.40 15.84 -6.71
C VAL A 150 -2.35 14.88 -6.01
N TYR A 151 -3.30 14.34 -6.74
CA TYR A 151 -4.31 13.42 -6.26
C TYR A 151 -4.05 12.02 -6.82
N GLY A 152 -4.03 11.00 -5.96
CA GLY A 152 -4.11 9.59 -6.32
C GLY A 152 -5.51 9.09 -5.96
N CYS A 153 -6.36 8.79 -6.96
CA CYS A 153 -7.77 8.50 -6.71
C CYS A 153 -8.12 7.05 -7.04
N TYR A 154 -9.06 6.51 -6.29
CA TYR A 154 -9.60 5.15 -6.43
C TYR A 154 -11.11 5.26 -6.59
N THR A 155 -11.64 4.90 -7.75
CA THR A 155 -13.05 5.09 -8.12
C THR A 155 -13.55 3.95 -8.98
N ASP A 156 -14.81 3.98 -9.39
CA ASP A 156 -15.44 2.95 -10.23
C ASP A 156 -15.22 1.51 -9.71
N TYR A 157 -15.36 1.35 -8.40
CA TYR A 157 -15.24 0.05 -7.75
C TYR A 157 -16.38 -0.89 -8.19
N GLU A 158 -16.03 -2.07 -8.70
CA GLU A 158 -17.03 -3.05 -9.14
C GLU A 158 -17.59 -3.91 -8.00
N ASN A 159 -16.75 -4.25 -7.01
CA ASN A 159 -17.13 -5.08 -5.87
C ASN A 159 -16.35 -4.63 -4.61
N GLY A 160 -16.44 -3.35 -4.28
CA GLY A 160 -15.68 -2.77 -3.17
C GLY A 160 -14.18 -3.06 -3.30
N ALA A 161 -13.53 -3.42 -2.20
CA ALA A 161 -12.09 -3.68 -2.18
C ALA A 161 -11.66 -5.00 -2.88
N LEU A 162 -12.60 -5.86 -3.27
CA LEU A 162 -12.33 -7.19 -3.85
C LEU A 162 -12.37 -7.19 -5.39
N GLY A 163 -13.00 -6.18 -5.99
CA GLY A 163 -13.16 -6.08 -7.44
C GLY A 163 -12.10 -5.19 -8.10
N GLU A 164 -12.31 -4.94 -9.39
CA GLU A 164 -11.55 -3.92 -10.10
C GLU A 164 -12.00 -2.52 -9.72
N TYR A 165 -11.07 -1.59 -9.84
CA TYR A 165 -11.31 -0.15 -9.68
C TYR A 165 -10.50 0.64 -10.69
N THR A 166 -10.88 1.88 -10.90
CA THR A 166 -10.08 2.85 -11.65
C THR A 166 -9.08 3.51 -10.69
N PHE A 167 -7.78 3.41 -10.98
CA PHE A 167 -6.79 4.29 -10.40
C PHE A 167 -6.60 5.51 -11.32
N PHE A 168 -6.61 6.68 -10.71
CA PHE A 168 -6.41 7.95 -11.40
C PHE A 168 -5.34 8.77 -10.67
N ILE A 169 -4.43 9.39 -11.41
CA ILE A 169 -3.45 10.33 -10.87
C ILE A 169 -3.53 11.65 -11.62
N GLY A 170 -3.73 12.76 -10.90
CA GLY A 170 -3.93 14.06 -11.52
C GLY A 170 -3.90 15.24 -10.58
N LYS A 171 -4.36 16.38 -11.08
CA LYS A 171 -4.47 17.66 -10.37
C LYS A 171 -5.84 18.28 -10.57
N GLU A 172 -6.25 19.13 -9.62
CA GLU A 172 -7.35 20.07 -9.86
C GLU A 172 -6.97 21.05 -10.98
N ALA A 173 -7.85 21.19 -11.96
CA ALA A 173 -7.69 22.11 -13.06
C ALA A 173 -8.51 23.37 -12.83
N ALA A 174 -8.05 24.49 -13.39
CA ALA A 174 -8.84 25.73 -13.43
C ALA A 174 -10.10 25.51 -14.30
N GLU A 175 -11.23 26.13 -13.91
CA GLU A 175 -12.54 25.92 -14.57
C GLU A 175 -12.53 26.17 -16.09
N ASP A 176 -11.63 27.04 -16.59
CA ASP A 176 -11.50 27.39 -17.99
C ASP A 176 -10.38 26.58 -18.71
N PHE A 177 -9.77 25.61 -18.03
CA PHE A 177 -8.72 24.77 -18.60
C PHE A 177 -9.31 23.69 -19.50
N GLN A 178 -8.85 23.62 -20.75
CA GLN A 178 -9.25 22.57 -21.68
C GLN A 178 -8.34 21.35 -21.50
N THR A 179 -8.97 20.19 -21.33
CA THR A 179 -8.25 18.92 -21.16
C THR A 179 -7.51 18.56 -22.45
N PRO A 180 -6.18 18.35 -22.39
CA PRO A 180 -5.42 17.82 -23.53
C PRO A 180 -5.91 16.43 -23.96
N ASP A 181 -5.86 16.11 -25.25
CA ASP A 181 -6.39 14.85 -25.81
C ASP A 181 -5.82 13.57 -25.16
N GLU A 182 -4.58 13.64 -24.63
CA GLU A 182 -3.89 12.52 -23.99
C GLU A 182 -4.11 12.42 -22.47
N LEU A 183 -4.90 13.31 -21.89
CA LEU A 183 -5.29 13.30 -20.48
C LEU A 183 -6.79 13.05 -20.36
N GLU A 184 -7.17 12.58 -19.19
CA GLU A 184 -8.56 12.23 -18.86
C GLU A 184 -9.10 13.14 -17.78
N GLU A 185 -10.40 13.27 -17.73
CA GLU A 185 -11.11 13.97 -16.65
C GLU A 185 -11.65 12.96 -15.64
N LEU A 186 -11.64 13.36 -14.37
CA LEU A 186 -12.29 12.65 -13.28
C LEU A 186 -13.04 13.64 -12.39
N VAL A 187 -14.27 13.33 -12.09
CA VAL A 187 -15.07 14.06 -11.10
C VAL A 187 -15.24 13.16 -9.88
N ILE A 188 -14.66 13.57 -8.75
CA ILE A 188 -14.91 12.95 -7.44
C ILE A 188 -16.18 13.59 -6.87
N PRO A 189 -17.22 12.81 -6.60
CA PRO A 189 -18.49 13.35 -6.12
C PRO A 189 -18.37 13.94 -4.73
N ALA A 190 -19.19 14.93 -4.43
CA ALA A 190 -19.32 15.46 -3.09
C ALA A 190 -19.76 14.38 -2.10
N ALA A 191 -19.02 14.22 -1.00
CA ALA A 191 -19.30 13.19 0.00
C ALA A 191 -18.77 13.58 1.39
N ARG A 192 -19.11 12.78 2.38
CA ARG A 192 -18.49 12.76 3.69
C ARG A 192 -17.29 11.83 3.66
N TYR A 193 -16.19 12.25 4.26
CA TYR A 193 -14.93 11.51 4.24
C TYR A 193 -14.40 11.29 5.65
N ALA A 194 -13.96 10.08 5.92
CA ALA A 194 -13.05 9.76 7.01
C ALA A 194 -11.62 10.02 6.52
N ILE A 195 -10.82 10.77 7.29
CA ILE A 195 -9.49 11.21 6.87
C ILE A 195 -8.43 10.51 7.70
N PHE A 196 -7.47 9.94 6.99
CA PHE A 196 -6.26 9.34 7.55
C PHE A 196 -5.04 10.13 7.08
N GLN A 197 -3.90 9.92 7.75
CA GLN A 197 -2.66 10.58 7.34
C GLN A 197 -1.50 9.60 7.25
N ALA A 198 -0.60 9.85 6.30
CA ALA A 198 0.63 9.11 6.07
C ALA A 198 1.79 10.08 5.85
N THR A 199 3.02 9.59 5.90
CA THR A 199 4.17 10.33 5.37
C THR A 199 4.25 10.17 3.85
N HIS A 200 5.13 10.92 3.17
CA HIS A 200 5.35 10.80 1.73
C HIS A 200 6.06 9.51 1.31
N GLU A 201 6.48 8.68 2.26
CA GLU A 201 7.08 7.38 1.95
C GLU A 201 6.01 6.38 1.47
N PRO A 202 6.21 5.71 0.32
CA PRO A 202 5.24 4.75 -0.21
C PRO A 202 4.87 3.64 0.78
N SER A 203 5.82 3.20 1.60
CA SER A 203 5.61 2.21 2.66
C SER A 203 4.64 2.72 3.76
N SER A 204 4.71 4.01 4.09
CA SER A 204 3.79 4.65 5.04
C SER A 204 2.37 4.71 4.49
N VAL A 205 2.20 5.14 3.24
CA VAL A 205 0.89 5.18 2.56
C VAL A 205 0.26 3.79 2.55
N PHE A 206 1.03 2.75 2.17
CA PHE A 206 0.52 1.38 2.15
C PHE A 206 0.09 0.87 3.53
N ARG A 207 0.84 1.16 4.60
CA ARG A 207 0.47 0.82 5.98
C ARG A 207 -0.85 1.48 6.41
N VAL A 208 -1.04 2.74 6.04
CA VAL A 208 -2.30 3.43 6.33
C VAL A 208 -3.47 2.78 5.57
N TRP A 209 -3.27 2.34 4.33
CA TRP A 209 -4.28 1.56 3.61
C TRP A 209 -4.62 0.23 4.30
N GLN A 210 -3.64 -0.47 4.87
CA GLN A 210 -3.91 -1.68 5.67
C GLN A 210 -4.76 -1.36 6.91
N THR A 211 -4.48 -0.24 7.60
CA THR A 211 -5.31 0.25 8.72
C THR A 211 -6.73 0.58 8.27
N ILE A 212 -6.89 1.25 7.13
CA ILE A 212 -8.19 1.59 6.55
C ILE A 212 -9.00 0.32 6.25
N TRP A 213 -8.38 -0.71 5.68
CA TRP A 213 -9.06 -1.98 5.42
C TRP A 213 -9.47 -2.69 6.70
N ALA A 214 -8.62 -2.72 7.73
CA ALA A 214 -8.94 -3.27 9.05
C ALA A 214 -10.08 -2.48 9.70
N TRP A 215 -10.01 -1.15 9.73
CA TRP A 215 -11.05 -0.26 10.27
C TRP A 215 -12.40 -0.45 9.58
N ALA A 216 -12.42 -0.53 8.25
CA ALA A 216 -13.65 -0.78 7.50
C ALA A 216 -14.24 -2.18 7.80
N ALA A 217 -13.38 -3.20 8.00
CA ALA A 217 -13.81 -4.57 8.31
C ALA A 217 -14.43 -4.70 9.70
N THR A 218 -14.09 -3.82 10.67
CA THR A 218 -14.69 -3.82 12.02
C THR A 218 -16.10 -3.20 12.07
N GLY A 219 -16.57 -2.63 10.95
CA GLY A 219 -17.85 -1.94 10.88
C GLY A 219 -17.85 -0.54 11.52
N GLN A 220 -16.70 -0.03 11.94
CA GLN A 220 -16.55 1.34 12.45
C GLN A 220 -16.68 2.40 11.35
N GLY A 221 -16.45 2.01 10.08
CA GLY A 221 -16.58 2.89 8.93
C GLY A 221 -17.38 2.26 7.80
N GLU A 222 -18.56 2.80 7.53
CA GLU A 222 -19.36 2.39 6.38
C GLU A 222 -18.86 3.06 5.10
N ARG A 223 -17.83 2.47 4.44
CA ARG A 223 -17.31 2.96 3.15
C ARG A 223 -18.37 2.89 2.07
N THR A 224 -18.45 3.94 1.26
CA THR A 224 -19.39 4.00 0.14
C THR A 224 -18.79 3.52 -1.17
N TYR A 225 -17.45 3.49 -1.30
CA TYR A 225 -16.73 3.14 -2.52
C TYR A 225 -17.09 4.04 -3.73
N THR A 226 -17.52 5.26 -3.46
CA THR A 226 -17.90 6.24 -4.49
C THR A 226 -16.70 7.02 -5.04
N GLY A 227 -15.61 7.09 -4.27
CA GLY A 227 -14.37 7.76 -4.65
C GLY A 227 -13.51 8.01 -3.42
N ASP A 228 -12.44 7.25 -3.25
CA ASP A 228 -11.42 7.45 -2.23
C ASP A 228 -10.23 8.14 -2.88
N PHE A 229 -9.47 8.93 -2.14
CA PHE A 229 -8.31 9.59 -2.73
C PHE A 229 -7.24 9.98 -1.71
N GLU A 230 -6.01 10.03 -2.19
CA GLU A 230 -4.82 10.53 -1.52
C GLU A 230 -4.52 11.94 -2.02
N VAL A 231 -4.09 12.84 -1.13
CA VAL A 231 -3.67 14.19 -1.47
C VAL A 231 -2.21 14.38 -1.10
N TYR A 232 -1.38 14.58 -2.09
CA TYR A 232 0.04 14.85 -1.99
C TYR A 232 0.28 16.34 -2.17
N GLY A 233 0.42 17.05 -1.07
CA GLY A 233 0.67 18.50 -1.02
C GLY A 233 2.16 18.83 -0.89
N ASN A 234 2.48 19.77 -0.01
CA ASN A 234 3.84 20.15 0.33
C ASN A 234 4.57 18.96 0.98
N PRO A 235 5.83 18.67 0.61
CA PRO A 235 6.65 17.61 1.23
C PRO A 235 6.79 17.70 2.76
N ASP A 236 6.65 18.89 3.34
CA ASP A 236 6.69 19.10 4.79
C ASP A 236 5.34 18.81 5.49
N GLU A 237 4.26 18.56 4.73
CA GLU A 237 2.94 18.23 5.24
C GLU A 237 2.64 16.74 5.03
N PRO A 238 1.80 16.11 5.87
CA PRO A 238 1.46 14.71 5.67
C PRO A 238 0.62 14.51 4.40
N VAL A 239 0.73 13.31 3.81
CA VAL A 239 -0.24 12.83 2.82
C VAL A 239 -1.55 12.56 3.52
N LEU A 240 -2.64 13.12 3.02
CA LEU A 240 -3.99 12.89 3.54
C LEU A 240 -4.72 11.89 2.67
N ILE A 241 -5.33 10.88 3.29
CA ILE A 241 -6.11 9.84 2.62
C ILE A 241 -7.57 9.99 3.01
N TYR A 242 -8.40 10.23 2.03
CA TYR A 242 -9.83 10.48 2.16
C TYR A 242 -10.61 9.23 1.76
N ILE A 243 -11.38 8.69 2.68
CA ILE A 243 -12.22 7.49 2.48
C ILE A 243 -13.68 7.91 2.53
N ALA A 244 -14.38 7.72 1.42
CA ALA A 244 -15.80 8.08 1.31
C ALA A 244 -16.65 7.19 2.24
N ILE A 245 -17.44 7.84 3.09
CA ILE A 245 -18.31 7.19 4.10
C ILE A 245 -19.77 7.65 3.97
N LYS A 246 -20.69 6.90 4.61
CA LYS A 246 -22.10 7.27 4.68
C LYS A 246 -22.36 8.48 5.55
#